data_08bbb46a01027359018528345a1ea908
#
_entry.id   08bbb46a01027359018528345a1ea908
#
_cell.length_a   1.000
_cell.length_b   1.000
_cell.length_c   1.000
_cell.angle_alpha   90.00
_cell.angle_beta   90.00
_cell.angle_gamma   90.00
#
_symmetry.space_group_name_H-M   'P 1'
#
loop_
_entity.id
_entity.type
_entity.pdbx_description
1 polymer ?
#
loop_
_entity_poly.entity_id
_entity_poly.type
_entity_poly.pdbx_seq_one_letter_code
_entity_poly.pdbx_strand_id
1 'polypeptide(L)'
;MATSSPGRPAVTDDADGTPSASSGGQPPSKLTGSAVSRLGDVVFRRLATGSGILVTLVIALIAAFLIIQAAPSLIDNKANFFTYQGRWIVDGGDLQFGIPKLIYATLFVSVIALVIAMPIALGISIFLTEYAPKRVVSPVTYLVDLLAAVPSIVYGLWGILILGPAMVPVNNWLVNNLGFLPFFQEPKSNVTNMSTGGTLLTAGIVLAVMILPIITAVTREVFTQTPVAHREAALALGATKWEVVRTAVMPFGFSGYISGSMLGLGRALGETMALYLIISNTGPIDFNLMESGETFATKIANNAAEFDTPAKTGAFISAGLALFVLTFLGNASARAIVGRRQA
;
A
#
# COMPACT_ATOMS: atom_id res chain seq x y z
N MET A 1 76.87 -12.16 -38.21
CA MET A 1 77.50 -10.84 -38.18
C MET A 1 76.94 -10.14 -36.96
N ALA A 2 77.64 -10.16 -35.86
CA ALA A 2 78.58 -9.18 -35.32
C ALA A 2 77.82 -8.10 -34.57
N THR A 3 77.80 -8.27 -33.21
CA THR A 3 78.58 -7.52 -32.19
C THR A 3 78.02 -6.12 -31.93
N SER A 4 77.77 -5.59 -30.74
CA SER A 4 78.53 -5.63 -29.48
C SER A 4 77.79 -4.89 -28.36
N SER A 5 77.84 -5.42 -27.17
CA SER A 5 77.85 -4.62 -25.92
C SER A 5 79.25 -4.01 -25.76
N PRO A 6 79.55 -2.97 -25.00
CA PRO A 6 79.36 -2.94 -23.52
C PRO A 6 79.30 -1.51 -22.92
N GLY A 7 79.21 -1.42 -21.60
CA GLY A 7 79.77 -0.33 -20.82
C GLY A 7 79.02 0.11 -19.56
N ARG A 8 79.35 -0.54 -18.45
CA ARG A 8 79.28 0.13 -17.10
C ARG A 8 80.57 0.94 -16.94
N PRO A 9 80.61 2.07 -16.28
CA PRO A 9 81.36 2.15 -15.02
C PRO A 9 80.68 2.95 -13.92
N ALA A 10 80.88 2.46 -12.75
CA ALA A 10 81.69 2.97 -11.64
C ALA A 10 81.05 3.89 -10.67
N VAL A 11 80.94 3.39 -9.47
CA VAL A 11 80.67 3.98 -8.18
C VAL A 11 81.68 5.07 -7.83
N THR A 12 81.20 6.23 -7.32
CA THR A 12 81.98 7.05 -6.39
C THR A 12 81.13 7.47 -5.27
N ASP A 13 81.45 6.97 -4.04
CA ASP A 13 81.08 7.55 -2.78
C ASP A 13 81.56 9.01 -2.73
N ASP A 14 80.65 9.89 -2.20
CA ASP A 14 81.08 10.97 -1.37
C ASP A 14 79.95 11.36 -0.40
N ALA A 15 80.30 11.40 0.87
CA ALA A 15 79.50 11.69 2.03
C ALA A 15 79.23 13.18 2.21
N ASP A 16 78.31 13.43 3.07
CA ASP A 16 77.96 14.69 3.76
C ASP A 16 77.03 15.68 3.07
N GLY A 17 75.87 15.82 3.70
CA GLY A 17 74.92 16.90 3.41
C GLY A 17 73.57 16.72 4.11
N THR A 18 73.51 17.20 5.32
CA THR A 18 72.31 17.35 6.16
C THR A 18 71.04 17.73 5.39
N PRO A 19 69.87 17.09 5.67
CA PRO A 19 68.60 17.47 5.05
C PRO A 19 68.06 18.75 5.71
N SER A 20 67.99 19.84 4.96
CA SER A 20 67.23 21.03 5.32
C SER A 20 65.74 20.73 5.16
N ALA A 21 65.05 20.69 6.26
CA ALA A 21 63.56 20.67 6.35
C ALA A 21 62.98 22.01 5.87
N SER A 22 62.32 22.00 4.73
CA SER A 22 61.33 23.02 4.37
C SER A 22 60.16 22.39 3.64
N SER A 23 59.36 21.65 4.36
CA SER A 23 58.00 21.31 3.91
C SER A 23 57.08 22.48 4.17
N GLY A 24 56.97 23.40 3.23
CA GLY A 24 55.84 24.30 3.13
C GLY A 24 54.58 23.52 2.83
N GLY A 25 53.95 23.01 3.85
CA GLY A 25 52.59 22.45 3.76
C GLY A 25 51.63 23.57 3.36
N GLN A 26 51.21 23.59 2.11
CA GLN A 26 50.05 24.37 1.72
C GLN A 26 48.84 23.87 2.53
N PRO A 27 48.13 24.74 3.24
CA PRO A 27 46.89 24.35 3.90
C PRO A 27 45.90 23.92 2.82
N PRO A 28 45.06 22.88 3.09
CA PRO A 28 44.06 22.42 2.11
C PRO A 28 43.21 23.62 1.70
N SER A 29 43.15 23.88 0.41
CA SER A 29 42.30 24.91 -0.17
C SER A 29 40.89 24.72 0.35
N LYS A 30 40.41 25.66 1.18
CA LYS A 30 39.01 25.75 1.55
C LYS A 30 38.24 25.87 0.24
N LEU A 31 37.53 24.79 -0.13
CA LEU A 31 36.53 24.82 -1.19
C LEU A 31 35.50 25.86 -0.74
N THR A 32 35.67 27.07 -1.22
CA THR A 32 34.67 28.14 -1.12
C THR A 32 33.51 27.71 -2.03
N GLY A 33 32.62 26.85 -1.49
CA GLY A 33 31.34 26.55 -2.12
C GLY A 33 30.58 27.86 -2.32
N SER A 34 30.28 28.15 -3.56
CA SER A 34 29.69 29.39 -4.02
C SER A 34 28.42 29.72 -3.19
N ALA A 35 28.30 30.97 -2.80
CA ALA A 35 27.15 31.51 -2.03
C ALA A 35 25.79 31.30 -2.75
N VAL A 36 25.80 30.94 -4.01
CA VAL A 36 24.62 30.67 -4.84
C VAL A 36 23.88 29.39 -4.41
N SER A 37 24.59 28.37 -3.88
CA SER A 37 23.93 27.11 -3.43
C SER A 37 23.11 27.29 -2.16
N ARG A 38 23.49 28.20 -1.25
CA ARG A 38 22.79 28.40 0.04
C ARG A 38 21.39 28.99 -0.11
N LEU A 39 21.18 29.88 -1.07
CA LEU A 39 19.85 30.46 -1.34
C LEU A 39 18.89 29.41 -1.90
N GLY A 40 19.35 28.59 -2.85
CA GLY A 40 18.57 27.48 -3.40
C GLY A 40 18.16 26.46 -2.32
N ASP A 41 19.09 26.06 -1.47
CA ASP A 41 18.84 25.12 -0.37
C ASP A 41 17.83 25.68 0.66
N VAL A 42 17.94 26.97 1.01
CA VAL A 42 17.01 27.62 1.93
C VAL A 42 15.60 27.71 1.34
N VAL A 43 15.51 28.10 0.06
CA VAL A 43 14.21 28.18 -0.64
C VAL A 43 13.58 26.77 -0.75
N PHE A 44 14.35 25.79 -1.20
CA PHE A 44 13.87 24.41 -1.30
C PHE A 44 13.42 23.86 0.05
N ARG A 45 14.22 24.05 1.11
CA ARG A 45 13.86 23.61 2.46
C ARG A 45 12.58 24.29 2.97
N ARG A 46 12.42 25.59 2.73
CA ARG A 46 11.19 26.32 3.11
C ARG A 46 9.97 25.83 2.33
N LEU A 47 10.11 25.62 1.04
CA LEU A 47 9.04 25.07 0.20
C LEU A 47 8.66 23.65 0.63
N ALA A 48 9.63 22.76 0.86
CA ALA A 48 9.38 21.40 1.32
C ALA A 48 8.72 21.37 2.69
N THR A 49 9.21 22.19 3.64
CA THR A 49 8.60 22.31 4.98
C THR A 49 7.18 22.91 4.89
N GLY A 50 7.00 23.95 4.09
CA GLY A 50 5.70 24.59 3.86
C GLY A 50 4.69 23.63 3.25
N SER A 51 5.09 22.83 2.27
CA SER A 51 4.25 21.78 1.68
C SER A 51 3.84 20.73 2.71
N GLY A 52 4.76 20.29 3.57
CA GLY A 52 4.45 19.36 4.65
C GLY A 52 3.44 19.92 5.66
N ILE A 53 3.62 21.17 6.07
CA ILE A 53 2.69 21.87 6.96
C ILE A 53 1.32 22.03 6.29
N LEU A 54 1.29 22.42 5.02
CA LEU A 54 0.05 22.58 4.25
C LEU A 54 -0.75 21.28 4.20
N VAL A 55 -0.11 20.15 3.84
CA VAL A 55 -0.78 18.84 3.81
C VAL A 55 -1.33 18.46 5.19
N THR A 56 -0.54 18.65 6.25
CA THR A 56 -0.98 18.36 7.61
C THR A 56 -2.17 19.24 8.01
N LEU A 57 -2.14 20.52 7.66
CA LEU A 57 -3.24 21.45 7.92
C LEU A 57 -4.52 21.04 7.18
N VAL A 58 -4.42 20.67 5.90
CA VAL A 58 -5.57 20.21 5.09
C VAL A 58 -6.19 18.98 5.72
N ILE A 59 -5.38 18.00 6.15
CA ILE A 59 -5.89 16.79 6.83
C ILE A 59 -6.60 17.15 8.13
N ALA A 60 -6.03 18.06 8.94
CA ALA A 60 -6.64 18.52 10.17
C ALA A 60 -7.96 19.28 9.93
N LEU A 61 -8.03 20.10 8.89
CA LEU A 61 -9.25 20.80 8.49
C LEU A 61 -10.34 19.84 8.00
N ILE A 62 -9.99 18.81 7.24
CA ILE A 62 -10.92 17.75 6.83
C ILE A 62 -11.47 17.02 8.07
N ALA A 63 -10.59 16.64 9.00
CA ALA A 63 -11.02 16.00 10.24
C ALA A 63 -11.98 16.88 11.05
N ALA A 64 -11.63 18.17 11.21
CA ALA A 64 -12.48 19.14 11.92
C ALA A 64 -13.84 19.30 11.22
N PHE A 65 -13.86 19.45 9.89
CA PHE A 65 -15.09 19.53 9.10
C PHE A 65 -15.97 18.30 9.29
N LEU A 66 -15.40 17.09 9.20
CA LEU A 66 -16.15 15.83 9.40
C LEU A 66 -16.74 15.76 10.80
N ILE A 67 -16.00 16.14 11.84
CA ILE A 67 -16.47 16.14 13.22
C ILE A 67 -17.63 17.13 13.41
N ILE A 68 -17.47 18.37 12.95
CA ILE A 68 -18.50 19.41 13.09
C ILE A 68 -19.79 19.02 12.38
N GLN A 69 -19.68 18.43 11.20
CA GLN A 69 -20.84 18.06 10.39
C GLN A 69 -21.51 16.77 10.88
N ALA A 70 -20.75 15.82 11.43
CA ALA A 70 -21.28 14.57 11.97
C ALA A 70 -21.90 14.72 13.37
N ALA A 71 -21.39 15.64 14.19
CA ALA A 71 -21.75 15.76 15.60
C ALA A 71 -23.26 15.93 15.86
N PRO A 72 -24.02 16.79 15.15
CA PRO A 72 -25.45 16.92 15.39
C PRO A 72 -26.21 15.60 15.19
N SER A 73 -25.96 14.92 14.08
CA SER A 73 -26.65 13.65 13.76
C SER A 73 -26.22 12.50 14.68
N LEU A 74 -25.00 12.52 15.20
CA LEU A 74 -24.53 11.55 16.20
C LEU A 74 -25.21 11.76 17.57
N ILE A 75 -25.46 13.02 17.95
CA ILE A 75 -26.15 13.36 19.22
C ILE A 75 -27.63 12.98 19.13
N ASP A 76 -28.28 13.24 18.00
CA ASP A 76 -29.69 12.95 17.76
C ASP A 76 -29.97 11.46 17.46
N ASN A 77 -28.92 10.66 17.25
CA ASN A 77 -29.04 9.24 16.97
C ASN A 77 -29.58 8.47 18.20
N LYS A 78 -30.76 7.92 18.08
CA LYS A 78 -31.40 7.11 19.15
C LYS A 78 -30.78 5.73 19.33
N ALA A 79 -30.04 5.24 18.32
CA ALA A 79 -29.32 3.97 18.38
C ALA A 79 -27.87 4.16 18.80
N ASN A 80 -27.27 3.13 19.38
CA ASN A 80 -25.83 3.18 19.68
C ASN A 80 -25.02 3.03 18.38
N PHE A 81 -24.28 4.07 18.02
CA PHE A 81 -23.48 4.14 16.79
C PHE A 81 -22.51 2.97 16.59
N PHE A 82 -21.90 2.46 17.67
CA PHE A 82 -20.90 1.40 17.62
C PHE A 82 -21.45 -0.01 17.71
N THR A 83 -22.70 -0.20 18.12
CA THR A 83 -23.27 -1.56 18.33
C THR A 83 -24.50 -1.83 17.50
N TYR A 84 -25.14 -0.81 16.95
CA TYR A 84 -26.37 -0.97 16.19
C TYR A 84 -26.13 -1.65 14.83
N GLN A 85 -26.83 -2.76 14.61
CA GLN A 85 -26.73 -3.58 13.40
C GLN A 85 -28.02 -3.58 12.56
N GLY A 86 -28.99 -2.74 12.90
CA GLY A 86 -30.23 -2.59 12.16
C GLY A 86 -30.06 -1.89 10.82
N ARG A 87 -31.19 -1.60 10.18
CA ARG A 87 -31.22 -0.77 8.95
C ARG A 87 -30.92 0.68 9.31
N TRP A 88 -30.23 1.38 8.43
CA TRP A 88 -30.06 2.82 8.56
C TRP A 88 -31.41 3.51 8.34
N ILE A 89 -31.93 4.16 9.36
CA ILE A 89 -33.14 4.97 9.32
C ILE A 89 -32.70 6.41 9.52
N VAL A 90 -32.81 7.20 8.48
CA VAL A 90 -32.42 8.62 8.45
C VAL A 90 -33.58 9.53 8.06
N ASP A 91 -34.76 8.96 7.86
CA ASP A 91 -36.01 9.64 7.54
C ASP A 91 -36.93 9.74 8.74
N GLY A 92 -37.84 10.72 8.74
CA GLY A 92 -38.97 10.77 9.71
C GLY A 92 -38.65 11.30 11.11
N GLY A 93 -37.47 11.89 11.33
CA GLY A 93 -37.10 12.51 12.61
C GLY A 93 -36.58 11.54 13.67
N ASP A 94 -36.54 10.24 13.38
CA ASP A 94 -35.98 9.21 14.26
C ASP A 94 -34.71 8.64 13.63
N LEU A 95 -33.55 9.25 13.95
CA LEU A 95 -32.27 8.78 13.45
C LEU A 95 -31.88 7.48 14.17
N GLN A 96 -31.66 6.40 13.40
CA GLN A 96 -31.14 5.12 13.90
C GLN A 96 -30.12 4.57 12.90
N PHE A 97 -28.84 4.72 13.19
CA PHE A 97 -27.78 4.22 12.35
C PHE A 97 -26.56 3.80 13.15
N GLY A 98 -25.76 2.90 12.57
CA GLY A 98 -24.56 2.38 13.21
C GLY A 98 -23.55 1.85 12.20
N ILE A 99 -22.30 1.70 12.62
CA ILE A 99 -21.15 1.37 11.77
C ILE A 99 -20.67 -0.09 11.83
N PRO A 100 -21.12 -1.01 12.71
CA PRO A 100 -20.50 -2.32 12.82
C PRO A 100 -20.46 -3.11 11.52
N LYS A 101 -21.56 -3.10 10.76
CA LYS A 101 -21.63 -3.80 9.47
C LYS A 101 -20.68 -3.20 8.42
N LEU A 102 -20.55 -1.87 8.42
CA LEU A 102 -19.66 -1.16 7.49
C LEU A 102 -18.18 -1.40 7.85
N ILE A 103 -17.83 -1.38 9.15
CA ILE A 103 -16.47 -1.73 9.61
C ILE A 103 -16.15 -3.15 9.18
N TYR A 104 -17.06 -4.09 9.47
CA TYR A 104 -16.87 -5.49 9.15
C TYR A 104 -16.61 -5.69 7.64
N ALA A 105 -17.51 -5.23 6.77
CA ALA A 105 -17.38 -5.41 5.33
C ALA A 105 -16.10 -4.74 4.80
N THR A 106 -15.80 -3.50 5.24
CA THR A 106 -14.60 -2.76 4.80
C THR A 106 -13.32 -3.49 5.18
N LEU A 107 -13.19 -3.91 6.45
CA LEU A 107 -12.00 -4.62 6.91
C LEU A 107 -11.89 -6.01 6.28
N PHE A 108 -13.00 -6.73 6.20
CA PHE A 108 -13.01 -8.10 5.71
C PHE A 108 -12.58 -8.18 4.24
N VAL A 109 -13.17 -7.36 3.37
CA VAL A 109 -12.78 -7.29 1.95
C VAL A 109 -11.32 -6.83 1.79
N SER A 110 -10.90 -5.83 2.58
CA SER A 110 -9.52 -5.33 2.52
C SER A 110 -8.50 -6.37 2.97
N VAL A 111 -8.82 -7.15 4.02
CA VAL A 111 -7.94 -8.25 4.49
C VAL A 111 -7.86 -9.35 3.44
N ILE A 112 -8.98 -9.77 2.83
CA ILE A 112 -8.97 -10.75 1.74
C ILE A 112 -8.07 -10.27 0.60
N ALA A 113 -8.23 -9.01 0.20
CA ALA A 113 -7.43 -8.41 -0.86
C ALA A 113 -5.92 -8.45 -0.53
N LEU A 114 -5.54 -8.09 0.70
CA LEU A 114 -4.14 -8.14 1.13
C LEU A 114 -3.58 -9.56 1.21
N VAL A 115 -4.35 -10.51 1.77
CA VAL A 115 -3.92 -11.91 1.88
C VAL A 115 -3.62 -12.51 0.51
N ILE A 116 -4.35 -12.10 -0.53
CA ILE A 116 -4.13 -12.53 -1.90
C ILE A 116 -3.00 -11.73 -2.56
N ALA A 117 -3.05 -10.39 -2.49
CA ALA A 117 -2.15 -9.53 -3.23
C ALA A 117 -0.71 -9.53 -2.70
N MET A 118 -0.52 -9.55 -1.36
CA MET A 118 0.81 -9.47 -0.77
C MET A 118 1.76 -10.60 -1.20
N PRO A 119 1.40 -11.89 -1.11
CA PRO A 119 2.31 -12.97 -1.51
C PRO A 119 2.58 -12.96 -3.01
N ILE A 120 1.57 -12.64 -3.83
CA ILE A 120 1.72 -12.58 -5.29
C ILE A 120 2.64 -11.41 -5.67
N ALA A 121 2.42 -10.22 -5.10
CA ALA A 121 3.26 -9.05 -5.34
C ALA A 121 4.72 -9.27 -4.91
N LEU A 122 4.93 -9.95 -3.76
CA LEU A 122 6.26 -10.32 -3.30
C LEU A 122 6.94 -11.25 -4.31
N GLY A 123 6.24 -12.30 -4.76
CA GLY A 123 6.76 -13.24 -5.76
C GLY A 123 7.11 -12.56 -7.07
N ILE A 124 6.24 -11.69 -7.59
CA ILE A 124 6.50 -10.92 -8.82
C ILE A 124 7.71 -10.00 -8.63
N SER A 125 7.81 -9.30 -7.51
CA SER A 125 8.92 -8.38 -7.23
C SER A 125 10.25 -9.13 -7.16
N ILE A 126 10.32 -10.25 -6.45
CA ILE A 126 11.53 -11.10 -6.38
C ILE A 126 11.88 -11.65 -7.77
N PHE A 127 10.89 -12.13 -8.51
CA PHE A 127 11.13 -12.62 -9.87
C PHE A 127 11.74 -11.54 -10.76
N LEU A 128 11.18 -10.34 -10.76
CA LEU A 128 11.63 -9.22 -11.61
C LEU A 128 13.02 -8.70 -11.21
N THR A 129 13.38 -8.75 -9.91
CA THR A 129 14.66 -8.20 -9.43
C THR A 129 15.82 -9.20 -9.52
N GLU A 130 15.55 -10.51 -9.28
CA GLU A 130 16.61 -11.49 -9.10
C GLU A 130 16.67 -12.58 -10.18
N TYR A 131 15.54 -12.91 -10.80
CA TYR A 131 15.45 -14.06 -11.71
C TYR A 131 15.20 -13.67 -13.16
N ALA A 132 14.45 -12.61 -13.42
CA ALA A 132 14.02 -12.28 -14.76
C ALA A 132 15.19 -11.79 -15.64
N PRO A 133 15.31 -12.26 -16.90
CA PRO A 133 16.28 -11.72 -17.84
C PRO A 133 15.90 -10.27 -18.20
N LYS A 134 16.90 -9.42 -18.44
CA LYS A 134 16.71 -7.98 -18.72
C LYS A 134 15.68 -7.70 -19.82
N ARG A 135 15.52 -8.63 -20.79
CA ARG A 135 14.54 -8.50 -21.88
C ARG A 135 13.09 -8.61 -21.40
N VAL A 136 12.83 -9.31 -20.28
CA VAL A 136 11.49 -9.52 -19.71
C VAL A 136 11.16 -8.47 -18.65
N VAL A 137 12.17 -7.99 -17.92
CA VAL A 137 11.96 -7.01 -16.84
C VAL A 137 11.25 -5.77 -17.34
N SER A 138 11.74 -5.16 -18.44
CA SER A 138 11.18 -3.90 -18.94
C SER A 138 9.70 -4.01 -19.37
N PRO A 139 9.29 -4.96 -20.23
CA PRO A 139 7.88 -5.07 -20.63
C PRO A 139 6.94 -5.45 -19.48
N VAL A 140 7.38 -6.34 -18.57
CA VAL A 140 6.51 -6.71 -17.40
C VAL A 140 6.39 -5.55 -16.44
N THR A 141 7.45 -4.79 -16.20
CA THR A 141 7.37 -3.57 -15.40
C THR A 141 6.37 -2.57 -15.99
N TYR A 142 6.51 -2.30 -17.30
CA TYR A 142 5.58 -1.38 -17.99
C TYR A 142 4.12 -1.86 -17.89
N LEU A 143 3.89 -3.17 -18.00
CA LEU A 143 2.56 -3.75 -17.86
C LEU A 143 2.00 -3.58 -16.44
N VAL A 144 2.83 -3.79 -15.40
CA VAL A 144 2.44 -3.56 -14.01
C VAL A 144 2.09 -2.08 -13.77
N ASP A 145 2.91 -1.16 -14.29
CA ASP A 145 2.68 0.28 -14.16
C ASP A 145 1.40 0.72 -14.89
N LEU A 146 1.14 0.12 -16.06
CA LEU A 146 -0.09 0.36 -16.84
C LEU A 146 -1.34 -0.14 -16.10
N LEU A 147 -1.28 -1.33 -15.48
CA LEU A 147 -2.36 -1.84 -14.65
C LEU A 147 -2.65 -0.91 -13.44
N ALA A 148 -1.62 -0.32 -12.83
CA ALA A 148 -1.82 0.64 -11.75
C ALA A 148 -2.57 1.92 -12.19
N ALA A 149 -2.48 2.28 -13.46
CA ALA A 149 -3.13 3.47 -14.04
C ALA A 149 -4.58 3.23 -14.48
N VAL A 150 -5.05 1.98 -14.51
CA VAL A 150 -6.44 1.65 -14.91
C VAL A 150 -7.43 2.24 -13.91
N PRO A 151 -8.50 2.97 -14.37
CA PRO A 151 -9.55 3.47 -13.49
C PRO A 151 -10.25 2.35 -12.73
N SER A 152 -10.55 2.54 -11.44
CA SER A 152 -11.15 1.51 -10.58
C SER A 152 -12.51 0.99 -11.07
N ILE A 153 -13.28 1.85 -11.75
CA ILE A 153 -14.56 1.46 -12.33
C ILE A 153 -14.43 0.34 -13.38
N VAL A 154 -13.29 0.30 -14.11
CA VAL A 154 -13.03 -0.76 -15.11
C VAL A 154 -12.85 -2.10 -14.42
N TYR A 155 -12.12 -2.11 -13.27
CA TYR A 155 -12.01 -3.32 -12.44
C TYR A 155 -13.37 -3.76 -11.88
N GLY A 156 -14.22 -2.80 -11.50
CA GLY A 156 -15.59 -3.09 -11.04
C GLY A 156 -16.47 -3.71 -12.14
N LEU A 157 -16.44 -3.14 -13.34
CA LEU A 157 -17.16 -3.66 -14.50
C LEU A 157 -16.65 -5.06 -14.90
N TRP A 158 -15.34 -5.26 -14.94
CA TRP A 158 -14.75 -6.59 -15.15
C TRP A 158 -15.17 -7.56 -14.04
N GLY A 159 -15.19 -7.08 -12.79
CA GLY A 159 -15.59 -7.85 -11.62
C GLY A 159 -17.03 -8.37 -11.72
N ILE A 160 -17.99 -7.50 -12.04
CA ILE A 160 -19.41 -7.90 -12.10
C ILE A 160 -19.79 -8.63 -13.38
N LEU A 161 -19.22 -8.27 -14.54
CA LEU A 161 -19.62 -8.82 -15.83
C LEU A 161 -18.89 -10.11 -16.18
N ILE A 162 -17.66 -10.29 -15.74
CA ILE A 162 -16.82 -11.42 -16.12
C ILE A 162 -16.47 -12.29 -14.91
N LEU A 163 -15.87 -11.70 -13.88
CA LEU A 163 -15.41 -12.48 -12.73
C LEU A 163 -16.59 -13.01 -11.89
N GLY A 164 -17.61 -12.21 -11.65
CA GLY A 164 -18.79 -12.60 -10.86
C GLY A 164 -19.43 -13.87 -11.40
N PRO A 165 -19.89 -13.91 -12.67
CA PRO A 165 -20.42 -15.14 -13.28
C PRO A 165 -19.46 -16.31 -13.26
N ALA A 166 -18.16 -16.08 -13.45
CA ALA A 166 -17.12 -17.12 -13.37
C ALA A 166 -16.93 -17.66 -11.94
N MET A 167 -17.20 -16.85 -10.93
CA MET A 167 -17.10 -17.23 -9.51
C MET A 167 -18.32 -18.04 -9.02
N VAL A 168 -19.47 -17.97 -9.68
CA VAL A 168 -20.67 -18.72 -9.26
C VAL A 168 -20.42 -20.22 -9.08
N PRO A 169 -19.85 -20.95 -10.05
CA PRO A 169 -19.55 -22.38 -9.85
C PRO A 169 -18.49 -22.61 -8.77
N VAL A 170 -17.52 -21.70 -8.61
CA VAL A 170 -16.49 -21.77 -7.57
C VAL A 170 -17.12 -21.58 -6.19
N ASN A 171 -17.97 -20.56 -6.04
CA ASN A 171 -18.70 -20.30 -4.80
C ASN A 171 -19.58 -21.49 -4.39
N ASN A 172 -20.33 -22.07 -5.35
CA ASN A 172 -21.15 -23.25 -5.10
C ASN A 172 -20.30 -24.45 -4.69
N TRP A 173 -19.16 -24.67 -5.35
CA TRP A 173 -18.24 -25.74 -4.98
C TRP A 173 -17.66 -25.53 -3.55
N LEU A 174 -17.28 -24.31 -3.21
CA LEU A 174 -16.78 -23.96 -1.87
C LEU A 174 -17.84 -24.20 -0.79
N VAL A 175 -19.08 -23.77 -1.02
CA VAL A 175 -20.20 -24.02 -0.09
C VAL A 175 -20.46 -25.51 0.08
N ASN A 176 -20.53 -26.25 -1.00
CA ASN A 176 -20.87 -27.68 -0.96
C ASN A 176 -19.77 -28.55 -0.32
N ASN A 177 -18.49 -28.20 -0.51
CA ASN A 177 -17.38 -29.03 -0.04
C ASN A 177 -16.71 -28.48 1.25
N LEU A 178 -16.75 -27.16 1.48
CA LEU A 178 -16.12 -26.51 2.61
C LEU A 178 -17.13 -25.79 3.52
N GLY A 179 -18.43 -26.02 3.35
CA GLY A 179 -19.50 -25.38 4.14
C GLY A 179 -19.46 -25.69 5.64
N PHE A 180 -18.64 -26.66 6.08
CA PHE A 180 -18.36 -26.90 7.48
C PHE A 180 -17.49 -25.78 8.13
N LEU A 181 -16.77 -24.98 7.30
CA LEU A 181 -16.03 -23.85 7.76
C LEU A 181 -16.92 -22.60 7.81
N PRO A 182 -16.80 -21.74 8.83
CA PRO A 182 -17.65 -20.55 8.96
C PRO A 182 -17.51 -19.57 7.79
N PHE A 183 -16.39 -19.63 7.05
CA PHE A 183 -16.10 -18.77 5.92
C PHE A 183 -16.83 -19.13 4.62
N PHE A 184 -17.33 -20.37 4.49
CA PHE A 184 -17.91 -20.90 3.26
C PHE A 184 -19.31 -21.47 3.49
N GLN A 185 -20.02 -21.01 4.49
CA GLN A 185 -21.39 -21.41 4.76
C GLN A 185 -22.34 -20.91 3.69
N GLU A 186 -23.50 -21.54 3.57
CA GLU A 186 -24.59 -21.01 2.77
C GLU A 186 -24.98 -19.61 3.28
N PRO A 187 -25.15 -18.62 2.37
CA PRO A 187 -25.52 -17.28 2.75
C PRO A 187 -26.85 -17.25 3.48
N LYS A 188 -26.94 -16.52 4.60
CA LYS A 188 -28.15 -16.36 5.39
C LYS A 188 -29.06 -15.24 4.90
N SER A 189 -28.51 -14.34 4.09
CA SER A 189 -29.22 -13.20 3.54
C SER A 189 -30.01 -13.60 2.28
N ASN A 190 -31.32 -13.34 2.27
CA ASN A 190 -32.16 -13.54 1.08
C ASN A 190 -31.80 -12.61 -0.10
N VAL A 191 -30.91 -11.66 0.12
CA VAL A 191 -30.47 -10.63 -0.84
C VAL A 191 -29.05 -10.92 -1.33
N THR A 192 -28.56 -12.13 -1.15
CA THR A 192 -27.23 -12.49 -1.60
C THR A 192 -27.16 -12.55 -3.11
N ASN A 193 -26.19 -11.86 -3.65
CA ASN A 193 -25.88 -11.91 -5.07
C ASN A 193 -25.02 -13.14 -5.42
N MET A 194 -25.18 -14.24 -4.67
CA MET A 194 -24.43 -15.48 -4.94
C MET A 194 -24.71 -16.02 -6.34
N SER A 195 -25.93 -15.89 -6.81
CA SER A 195 -26.33 -16.26 -8.18
C SER A 195 -25.71 -15.39 -9.28
N THR A 196 -25.28 -14.18 -8.92
CA THR A 196 -24.57 -13.26 -9.83
C THR A 196 -23.06 -13.19 -9.53
N GLY A 197 -22.62 -13.86 -8.45
CA GLY A 197 -21.24 -13.83 -7.99
C GLY A 197 -20.84 -12.57 -7.21
N GLY A 198 -21.80 -11.73 -6.81
CA GLY A 198 -21.55 -10.48 -6.04
C GLY A 198 -21.30 -10.73 -4.56
N THR A 199 -20.29 -11.52 -4.23
CA THR A 199 -19.91 -11.92 -2.88
C THR A 199 -18.72 -11.11 -2.36
N LEU A 200 -18.50 -11.11 -1.03
CA LEU A 200 -17.33 -10.51 -0.40
C LEU A 200 -16.02 -11.15 -0.89
N LEU A 201 -16.04 -12.44 -1.24
CA LEU A 201 -14.89 -13.12 -1.84
C LEU A 201 -14.56 -12.52 -3.20
N THR A 202 -15.55 -12.41 -4.10
CA THR A 202 -15.36 -11.81 -5.43
C THR A 202 -14.86 -10.37 -5.34
N ALA A 203 -15.45 -9.58 -4.44
CA ALA A 203 -15.04 -8.22 -4.16
C ALA A 203 -13.58 -8.15 -3.69
N GLY A 204 -13.19 -9.05 -2.77
CA GLY A 204 -11.82 -9.15 -2.27
C GLY A 204 -10.80 -9.54 -3.37
N ILE A 205 -11.18 -10.43 -4.29
CA ILE A 205 -10.32 -10.81 -5.44
C ILE A 205 -10.14 -9.63 -6.40
N VAL A 206 -11.22 -8.91 -6.76
CA VAL A 206 -11.13 -7.72 -7.63
C VAL A 206 -10.23 -6.67 -6.99
N LEU A 207 -10.41 -6.44 -5.70
CA LEU A 207 -9.61 -5.50 -4.94
C LEU A 207 -8.14 -5.95 -4.87
N ALA A 208 -7.88 -7.25 -4.72
CA ALA A 208 -6.53 -7.81 -4.75
C ALA A 208 -5.82 -7.53 -6.10
N VAL A 209 -6.50 -7.76 -7.22
CA VAL A 209 -5.96 -7.48 -8.57
C VAL A 209 -5.64 -5.99 -8.72
N MET A 210 -6.46 -5.10 -8.16
CA MET A 210 -6.28 -3.65 -8.24
C MET A 210 -5.10 -3.13 -7.39
N ILE A 211 -4.88 -3.70 -6.19
CA ILE A 211 -3.79 -3.25 -5.31
C ILE A 211 -2.45 -3.94 -5.60
N LEU A 212 -2.47 -5.10 -6.27
CA LEU A 212 -1.29 -5.89 -6.60
C LEU A 212 -0.22 -5.09 -7.36
N PRO A 213 -0.53 -4.29 -8.40
CA PRO A 213 0.46 -3.50 -9.12
C PRO A 213 1.17 -2.49 -8.22
N ILE A 214 0.45 -1.85 -7.31
CA ILE A 214 0.97 -0.84 -6.38
C ILE A 214 1.98 -1.48 -5.42
N ILE A 215 1.61 -2.61 -4.81
CA ILE A 215 2.50 -3.34 -3.88
C ILE A 215 3.74 -3.82 -4.64
N THR A 216 3.55 -4.35 -5.86
CA THR A 216 4.65 -4.85 -6.70
C THR A 216 5.63 -3.73 -7.07
N ALA A 217 5.13 -2.58 -7.51
CA ALA A 217 5.97 -1.45 -7.94
C ALA A 217 6.86 -0.94 -6.79
N VAL A 218 6.27 -0.69 -5.61
CA VAL A 218 7.01 -0.21 -4.44
C VAL A 218 8.01 -1.27 -3.94
N THR A 219 7.59 -2.53 -3.86
CA THR A 219 8.46 -3.63 -3.39
C THR A 219 9.65 -3.84 -4.33
N ARG A 220 9.40 -3.87 -5.64
CA ARG A 220 10.45 -3.99 -6.65
C ARG A 220 11.46 -2.85 -6.55
N GLU A 221 10.97 -1.61 -6.43
CA GLU A 221 11.84 -0.44 -6.33
C GLU A 221 12.80 -0.56 -5.14
N VAL A 222 12.32 -0.94 -3.97
CA VAL A 222 13.17 -1.11 -2.79
C VAL A 222 14.11 -2.31 -2.93
N PHE A 223 13.68 -3.43 -3.52
CA PHE A 223 14.54 -4.59 -3.75
C PHE A 223 15.68 -4.26 -4.72
N THR A 224 15.44 -3.45 -5.75
CA THR A 224 16.52 -3.02 -6.68
C THR A 224 17.58 -2.14 -5.99
N GLN A 225 17.23 -1.42 -4.94
CA GLN A 225 18.14 -0.59 -4.16
C GLN A 225 19.04 -1.39 -3.18
N THR A 226 18.87 -2.72 -3.09
CA THR A 226 19.74 -3.56 -2.25
C THR A 226 21.20 -3.42 -2.71
N PRO A 227 22.14 -3.01 -1.81
CA PRO A 227 23.54 -2.80 -2.17
C PRO A 227 24.17 -4.04 -2.80
N VAL A 228 24.91 -3.85 -3.90
CA VAL A 228 25.59 -4.94 -4.64
C VAL A 228 26.55 -5.69 -3.71
N ALA A 229 27.22 -4.98 -2.81
CA ALA A 229 28.15 -5.58 -1.84
C ALA A 229 27.51 -6.65 -0.95
N HIS A 230 26.22 -6.46 -0.55
CA HIS A 230 25.53 -7.47 0.24
C HIS A 230 25.23 -8.74 -0.56
N ARG A 231 24.90 -8.59 -1.84
CA ARG A 231 24.66 -9.73 -2.76
C ARG A 231 25.95 -10.47 -3.06
N GLU A 232 27.04 -9.74 -3.35
CA GLU A 232 28.36 -10.31 -3.62
C GLU A 232 28.96 -11.02 -2.41
N ALA A 233 28.79 -10.45 -1.22
CA ALA A 233 29.23 -11.10 0.03
C ALA A 233 28.53 -12.45 0.25
N ALA A 234 27.22 -12.53 0.04
CA ALA A 234 26.48 -13.77 0.14
C ALA A 234 26.95 -14.81 -0.91
N LEU A 235 27.16 -14.38 -2.17
CA LEU A 235 27.65 -15.25 -3.23
C LEU A 235 29.08 -15.74 -2.97
N ALA A 236 29.97 -14.90 -2.41
CA ALA A 236 31.32 -15.27 -2.04
C ALA A 236 31.37 -16.36 -0.94
N LEU A 237 30.34 -16.43 -0.10
CA LEU A 237 30.16 -17.51 0.88
C LEU A 237 29.51 -18.77 0.28
N GLY A 238 29.32 -18.83 -1.04
CA GLY A 238 28.73 -19.98 -1.72
C GLY A 238 27.20 -20.04 -1.70
N ALA A 239 26.53 -18.95 -1.34
CA ALA A 239 25.06 -18.93 -1.29
C ALA A 239 24.44 -19.10 -2.67
N THR A 240 23.34 -19.85 -2.75
CA THR A 240 22.49 -19.96 -3.93
C THR A 240 21.70 -18.66 -4.16
N LYS A 241 21.16 -18.45 -5.36
CA LYS A 241 20.33 -17.27 -5.64
C LYS A 241 19.18 -17.08 -4.65
N TRP A 242 18.52 -18.16 -4.24
CA TRP A 242 17.44 -18.11 -3.24
C TRP A 242 17.96 -17.69 -1.86
N GLU A 243 19.12 -18.18 -1.45
CA GLU A 243 19.74 -17.78 -0.19
C GLU A 243 20.14 -16.30 -0.21
N VAL A 244 20.65 -15.78 -1.32
CA VAL A 244 20.90 -14.33 -1.50
C VAL A 244 19.60 -13.52 -1.32
N VAL A 245 18.51 -13.97 -1.94
CA VAL A 245 17.19 -13.31 -1.77
C VAL A 245 16.80 -13.30 -0.29
N ARG A 246 16.91 -14.44 0.40
CA ARG A 246 16.48 -14.59 1.79
C ARG A 246 17.37 -13.85 2.79
N THR A 247 18.68 -13.79 2.56
CA THR A 247 19.66 -13.27 3.53
C THR A 247 20.07 -11.82 3.26
N ALA A 248 20.01 -11.35 2.02
CA ALA A 248 20.40 -10.00 1.64
C ALA A 248 19.23 -9.15 1.17
N VAL A 249 18.46 -9.61 0.17
CA VAL A 249 17.42 -8.79 -0.49
C VAL A 249 16.19 -8.61 0.37
N MET A 250 15.61 -9.71 0.89
CA MET A 250 14.39 -9.63 1.72
C MET A 250 14.59 -8.87 3.03
N PRO A 251 15.66 -9.08 3.83
CA PRO A 251 15.87 -8.30 5.03
C PRO A 251 16.04 -6.82 4.77
N PHE A 252 16.80 -6.46 3.73
CA PHE A 252 16.97 -5.06 3.31
C PHE A 252 15.66 -4.43 2.86
N GLY A 253 14.90 -5.10 2.00
CA GLY A 253 13.70 -4.56 1.37
C GLY A 253 12.40 -4.79 2.14
N PHE A 254 12.43 -5.47 3.29
CA PHE A 254 11.22 -5.83 4.03
C PHE A 254 10.39 -4.62 4.46
N SER A 255 11.05 -3.55 4.90
CA SER A 255 10.37 -2.30 5.27
C SER A 255 9.64 -1.66 4.07
N GLY A 256 10.23 -1.73 2.88
CA GLY A 256 9.62 -1.26 1.64
C GLY A 256 8.43 -2.13 1.22
N TYR A 257 8.54 -3.45 1.35
CA TYR A 257 7.44 -4.37 1.09
C TYR A 257 6.23 -4.10 2.00
N ILE A 258 6.46 -3.91 3.30
CA ILE A 258 5.38 -3.54 4.23
C ILE A 258 4.81 -2.16 3.88
N SER A 259 5.66 -1.18 3.55
CA SER A 259 5.20 0.17 3.16
C SER A 259 4.35 0.13 1.90
N GLY A 260 4.74 -0.65 0.88
CA GLY A 260 3.95 -0.88 -0.33
C GLY A 260 2.61 -1.56 -0.03
N SER A 261 2.62 -2.55 0.88
CA SER A 261 1.39 -3.23 1.33
C SER A 261 0.44 -2.28 2.07
N MET A 262 0.98 -1.34 2.86
CA MET A 262 0.17 -0.31 3.53
C MET A 262 -0.42 0.71 2.57
N LEU A 263 0.33 1.07 1.52
CA LEU A 263 -0.21 1.89 0.44
C LEU A 263 -1.36 1.18 -0.27
N GLY A 264 -1.21 -0.11 -0.55
CA GLY A 264 -2.27 -0.97 -1.07
C GLY A 264 -3.48 -1.06 -0.14
N LEU A 265 -3.26 -1.23 1.18
CA LEU A 265 -4.33 -1.23 2.18
C LEU A 265 -5.09 0.09 2.22
N GLY A 266 -4.38 1.23 2.20
CA GLY A 266 -5.01 2.54 2.18
C GLY A 266 -5.95 2.71 0.98
N ARG A 267 -5.53 2.23 -0.20
CA ARG A 267 -6.38 2.19 -1.40
C ARG A 267 -7.57 1.24 -1.23
N ALA A 268 -7.35 0.05 -0.67
CA ALA A 268 -8.38 -0.95 -0.45
C ALA A 268 -9.49 -0.46 0.49
N LEU A 269 -9.12 0.19 1.60
CA LEU A 269 -10.08 0.73 2.57
C LEU A 269 -10.97 1.85 2.00
N GLY A 270 -10.44 2.63 1.07
CA GLY A 270 -11.15 3.75 0.44
C GLY A 270 -11.80 3.43 -0.91
N GLU A 271 -11.74 2.16 -1.38
CA GLU A 271 -12.29 1.82 -2.69
C GLU A 271 -13.83 1.93 -2.71
N THR A 272 -14.31 2.68 -3.68
CA THR A 272 -15.74 3.00 -3.79
C THR A 272 -16.34 2.37 -5.05
N MET A 273 -15.84 2.76 -6.23
CA MET A 273 -16.52 2.49 -7.50
C MET A 273 -16.46 1.02 -7.93
N ALA A 274 -15.34 0.35 -7.71
CA ALA A 274 -15.24 -1.07 -8.02
C ALA A 274 -16.16 -1.90 -7.11
N LEU A 275 -16.18 -1.60 -5.81
CA LEU A 275 -17.00 -2.32 -4.85
C LEU A 275 -18.49 -2.00 -5.01
N TYR A 276 -18.83 -0.74 -5.35
CA TYR A 276 -20.21 -0.32 -5.63
C TYR A 276 -20.90 -1.18 -6.69
N LEU A 277 -20.15 -1.59 -7.72
CA LEU A 277 -20.69 -2.42 -8.80
C LEU A 277 -20.83 -3.90 -8.41
N ILE A 278 -20.03 -4.40 -7.46
CA ILE A 278 -19.95 -5.82 -7.13
C ILE A 278 -20.82 -6.16 -5.92
N ILE A 279 -20.76 -5.35 -4.86
CA ILE A 279 -21.49 -5.56 -3.61
C ILE A 279 -22.44 -4.38 -3.37
N SER A 280 -23.72 -4.67 -3.17
CA SER A 280 -24.76 -3.63 -3.12
C SER A 280 -25.66 -3.66 -1.88
N ASN A 281 -25.50 -4.62 -0.99
CA ASN A 281 -26.41 -4.79 0.13
C ASN A 281 -25.71 -4.98 1.48
N THR A 282 -26.34 -4.42 2.52
CA THR A 282 -25.93 -4.62 3.90
C THR A 282 -26.32 -6.01 4.38
N GLY A 283 -25.39 -6.96 4.27
CA GLY A 283 -25.53 -8.31 4.83
C GLY A 283 -25.46 -8.35 6.37
N PRO A 284 -25.66 -9.50 6.99
CA PRO A 284 -25.39 -9.71 8.41
C PRO A 284 -23.88 -9.59 8.70
N ILE A 285 -23.53 -9.35 9.97
CA ILE A 285 -22.14 -9.54 10.41
C ILE A 285 -21.95 -11.05 10.59
N ASP A 286 -21.38 -11.67 9.57
CA ASP A 286 -21.04 -13.09 9.60
C ASP A 286 -19.68 -13.26 8.91
N PHE A 287 -18.80 -14.09 9.45
CA PHE A 287 -17.48 -14.36 8.83
C PHE A 287 -17.60 -15.21 7.54
N ASN A 288 -18.68 -15.02 6.80
CA ASN A 288 -18.99 -15.73 5.59
C ASN A 288 -18.57 -14.94 4.35
N LEU A 289 -17.65 -15.51 3.59
CA LEU A 289 -17.14 -14.94 2.31
C LEU A 289 -18.18 -14.95 1.19
N MET A 290 -19.21 -15.79 1.34
CA MET A 290 -20.30 -15.94 0.37
C MET A 290 -21.40 -14.90 0.55
N GLU A 291 -21.39 -14.18 1.65
CA GLU A 291 -22.30 -13.06 1.86
C GLU A 291 -21.94 -11.84 1.01
N SER A 292 -22.90 -10.94 0.85
CA SER A 292 -22.67 -9.60 0.35
C SER A 292 -22.52 -8.62 1.52
N GLY A 293 -21.96 -7.46 1.27
CA GLY A 293 -21.77 -6.43 2.30
C GLY A 293 -21.73 -5.04 1.69
N GLU A 294 -21.79 -4.03 2.53
CA GLU A 294 -21.62 -2.63 2.14
C GLU A 294 -20.48 -2.02 2.93
N THR A 295 -19.51 -1.43 2.23
CA THR A 295 -18.38 -0.74 2.87
C THR A 295 -18.77 0.70 3.22
N PHE A 296 -17.95 1.39 4.01
CA PHE A 296 -18.17 2.81 4.29
C PHE A 296 -18.27 3.64 3.00
N ALA A 297 -17.34 3.42 2.08
CA ALA A 297 -17.27 4.19 0.84
C ALA A 297 -18.47 3.90 -0.07
N THR A 298 -18.89 2.63 -0.18
CA THR A 298 -20.09 2.26 -0.97
C THR A 298 -21.37 2.77 -0.33
N LYS A 299 -21.47 2.77 1.01
CA LYS A 299 -22.62 3.35 1.75
C LYS A 299 -22.83 4.82 1.43
N ILE A 300 -21.76 5.61 1.48
CA ILE A 300 -21.81 7.03 1.17
C ILE A 300 -22.19 7.24 -0.31
N ALA A 301 -21.58 6.47 -1.22
CA ALA A 301 -21.83 6.61 -2.66
C ALA A 301 -23.26 6.20 -3.05
N ASN A 302 -23.79 5.10 -2.49
CA ASN A 302 -25.13 4.61 -2.75
C ASN A 302 -26.22 5.62 -2.36
N ASN A 303 -25.98 6.38 -1.29
CA ASN A 303 -26.99 7.29 -0.72
C ASN A 303 -26.64 8.77 -0.98
N ALA A 304 -25.68 9.06 -1.88
CA ALA A 304 -25.27 10.44 -2.15
C ALA A 304 -26.42 11.33 -2.65
N ALA A 305 -27.42 10.77 -3.34
CA ALA A 305 -28.61 11.47 -3.77
C ALA A 305 -29.59 11.79 -2.62
N GLU A 306 -29.42 11.19 -1.46
CA GLU A 306 -30.28 11.36 -0.28
C GLU A 306 -29.77 12.46 0.68
N PHE A 307 -28.71 13.19 0.33
CA PHE A 307 -28.14 14.27 1.16
C PHE A 307 -29.00 15.57 1.05
N ASP A 308 -30.28 15.46 1.30
CA ASP A 308 -31.26 16.53 1.14
C ASP A 308 -31.54 17.32 2.43
N THR A 309 -31.22 16.74 3.60
CA THR A 309 -31.37 17.39 4.90
C THR A 309 -30.07 17.37 5.70
N PRO A 310 -29.84 18.35 6.60
CA PRO A 310 -28.67 18.36 7.47
C PRO A 310 -28.51 17.09 8.30
N ALA A 311 -29.62 16.50 8.78
CA ALA A 311 -29.62 15.29 9.57
C ALA A 311 -29.15 14.07 8.79
N LYS A 312 -29.66 13.88 7.54
CA LYS A 312 -29.19 12.80 6.66
C LYS A 312 -27.74 12.98 6.27
N THR A 313 -27.37 14.19 5.83
CA THR A 313 -26.01 14.54 5.50
C THR A 313 -25.05 14.23 6.64
N GLY A 314 -25.39 14.63 7.87
CA GLY A 314 -24.60 14.36 9.06
C GLY A 314 -24.47 12.85 9.38
N ALA A 315 -25.53 12.06 9.19
CA ALA A 315 -25.49 10.61 9.37
C ALA A 315 -24.51 9.94 8.37
N PHE A 316 -24.54 10.30 7.10
CA PHE A 316 -23.59 9.73 6.12
C PHE A 316 -22.17 10.27 6.28
N ILE A 317 -22.01 11.53 6.69
CA ILE A 317 -20.70 12.10 7.03
C ILE A 317 -20.10 11.41 8.26
N SER A 318 -20.93 10.94 9.21
CA SER A 318 -20.44 10.15 10.35
C SER A 318 -19.81 8.81 9.91
N ALA A 319 -20.31 8.20 8.83
CA ALA A 319 -19.67 7.05 8.21
C ALA A 319 -18.32 7.42 7.58
N GLY A 320 -18.22 8.59 6.94
CA GLY A 320 -16.96 9.13 6.42
C GLY A 320 -15.95 9.42 7.54
N LEU A 321 -16.39 9.97 8.66
CA LEU A 321 -15.56 10.17 9.86
C LEU A 321 -15.04 8.83 10.40
N ALA A 322 -15.90 7.81 10.48
CA ALA A 322 -15.50 6.48 10.93
C ALA A 322 -14.47 5.85 9.99
N LEU A 323 -14.64 5.99 8.66
CA LEU A 323 -13.65 5.55 7.67
C LEU A 323 -12.32 6.30 7.82
N PHE A 324 -12.37 7.61 8.04
CA PHE A 324 -11.17 8.44 8.27
C PHE A 324 -10.40 7.94 9.50
N VAL A 325 -11.07 7.70 10.61
CA VAL A 325 -10.46 7.14 11.82
C VAL A 325 -9.90 5.73 11.58
N LEU A 326 -10.65 4.88 10.88
CA LEU A 326 -10.23 3.51 10.55
C LEU A 326 -8.96 3.49 9.71
N THR A 327 -8.89 4.33 8.67
CA THR A 327 -7.70 4.45 7.81
C THR A 327 -6.50 5.02 8.57
N PHE A 328 -6.73 5.99 9.45
CA PHE A 328 -5.69 6.54 10.31
C PHE A 328 -5.12 5.48 11.26
N LEU A 329 -5.99 4.72 11.94
CA LEU A 329 -5.58 3.63 12.83
C LEU A 329 -4.86 2.51 12.08
N GLY A 330 -5.34 2.14 10.89
CA GLY A 330 -4.68 1.16 10.02
C GLY A 330 -3.25 1.59 9.67
N ASN A 331 -3.08 2.81 9.20
CA ASN A 331 -1.77 3.35 8.86
C ASN A 331 -0.84 3.51 10.08
N ALA A 332 -1.38 3.93 11.24
CA ALA A 332 -0.61 4.04 12.48
C ALA A 332 -0.13 2.68 12.98
N SER A 333 -1.00 1.66 12.96
CA SER A 333 -0.67 0.28 13.34
C SER A 333 0.45 -0.30 12.47
N ALA A 334 0.40 -0.05 11.18
CA ALA A 334 1.40 -0.47 10.23
C ALA A 334 2.78 0.15 10.49
N ARG A 335 2.83 1.47 10.75
CA ARG A 335 4.08 2.17 11.10
C ARG A 335 4.67 1.63 12.39
N ALA A 336 3.84 1.30 13.38
CA ALA A 336 4.29 0.71 14.64
C ALA A 336 4.95 -0.67 14.44
N ILE A 337 4.45 -1.48 13.49
CA ILE A 337 5.02 -2.79 13.14
C ILE A 337 6.39 -2.61 12.47
N VAL A 338 6.51 -1.69 11.53
CA VAL A 338 7.77 -1.41 10.82
C VAL A 338 8.82 -0.81 11.75
N GLY A 339 8.43 0.17 12.59
CA GLY A 339 9.35 0.84 13.51
C GLY A 339 9.97 -0.09 14.55
N ARG A 340 9.24 -1.10 15.04
CA ARG A 340 9.76 -2.08 16.01
C ARG A 340 10.83 -3.02 15.46
N ARG A 341 10.96 -3.16 14.14
CA ARG A 341 11.97 -4.02 13.51
C ARG A 341 13.26 -3.27 13.11
N GLN A 342 13.23 -1.94 13.17
CA GLN A 342 14.40 -1.11 12.88
C GLN A 342 15.14 -0.65 14.15
N ALA A 343 14.55 -0.87 15.33
CA ALA A 343 15.16 -0.68 16.64
C ALA A 343 15.70 -2.01 17.18
#